data_01d5096ecd25002cfd4ac87e542dcf27
#
_entry.id   01d5096ecd25002cfd4ac87e542dcf27
#
_cell.length_a   1.000
_cell.length_b   1.000
_cell.length_c   1.000
_cell.angle_alpha   90.00
_cell.angle_beta   90.00
_cell.angle_gamma   90.00
#
_symmetry.space_group_name_H-M   'P 1'
#
loop_
_entity.id
_entity.type
_entity.pdbx_description
1 polymer ?
#
loop_
_entity_poly.entity_id
_entity_poly.type
_entity_poly.pdbx_seq_one_letter_code
_entity_poly.pdbx_strand_id
1 'polypeptide(L)'
;MNSTYKKNSFLVSGEPGVGKSFYIRQEAKKNNAKLFRWNVRIDRSLREGREILHQQVRSKEPLYVWIEGADDLTQEAQAFLRRILETSSPSVTSMLEVREPWKLSPPILSRCIPISINYKHSFRFQKNIATANKCSLITGTHYNNVSDLTLRDIIQLRKNGNDPIEIIYSLANHYNWDYNSTEIVKKIGAGYSPWIQLSYYIAVINRRKDKTN
;
A
#
# COMPACT_ATOMS: atom_id res chain seq x y z
N MET A 1 -33.85 -26.08 4.91
CA MET A 1 -32.42 -26.43 5.20
C MET A 1 -31.56 -25.32 4.65
N ASN A 2 -31.24 -24.31 5.48
CA ASN A 2 -30.34 -23.22 5.07
C ASN A 2 -28.91 -23.68 5.23
N SER A 3 -28.32 -24.18 4.15
CA SER A 3 -26.88 -24.41 4.07
C SER A 3 -26.21 -23.04 4.02
N THR A 4 -25.83 -22.52 5.16
CA THR A 4 -24.91 -21.37 5.27
C THR A 4 -23.56 -21.83 4.74
N TYR A 5 -23.33 -21.63 3.45
CA TYR A 5 -22.01 -21.80 2.85
C TYR A 5 -21.04 -20.85 3.57
N LYS A 6 -20.23 -21.43 4.46
CA LYS A 6 -19.17 -20.70 5.13
C LYS A 6 -18.17 -20.30 4.05
N LYS A 7 -18.18 -19.04 3.65
CA LYS A 7 -17.21 -18.51 2.67
C LYS A 7 -15.83 -18.59 3.28
N ASN A 8 -15.01 -19.53 2.81
CA ASN A 8 -13.62 -19.68 3.22
C ASN A 8 -12.64 -18.97 2.25
N SER A 9 -13.13 -17.94 1.53
CA SER A 9 -12.31 -17.19 0.58
C SER A 9 -12.30 -15.73 0.96
N PHE A 10 -11.11 -15.15 1.04
CA PHE A 10 -10.87 -13.78 1.48
C PHE A 10 -10.11 -13.01 0.41
N LEU A 11 -10.49 -11.75 0.22
CA LEU A 11 -9.81 -10.80 -0.64
C LEU A 11 -9.06 -9.79 0.20
N VAL A 12 -7.74 -9.93 0.28
CA VAL A 12 -6.88 -9.06 1.08
C VAL A 12 -6.35 -7.93 0.20
N SER A 13 -6.89 -6.74 0.38
CA SER A 13 -6.55 -5.55 -0.41
C SER A 13 -5.81 -4.50 0.40
N GLY A 14 -5.05 -3.66 -0.28
CA GLY A 14 -4.33 -2.53 0.31
C GLY A 14 -3.10 -2.13 -0.50
N GLU A 15 -2.55 -0.97 -0.19
CA GLU A 15 -1.36 -0.42 -0.85
C GLU A 15 -0.12 -1.32 -0.72
N PRO A 16 0.88 -1.17 -1.62
CA PRO A 16 2.15 -1.86 -1.48
C PRO A 16 2.82 -1.56 -0.14
N GLY A 17 3.26 -2.60 0.56
CA GLY A 17 4.00 -2.44 1.82
C GLY A 17 3.16 -2.27 3.09
N VAL A 18 1.82 -2.23 3.01
CA VAL A 18 0.94 -2.10 4.20
C VAL A 18 0.91 -3.35 5.10
N GLY A 19 1.52 -4.46 4.66
CA GLY A 19 1.59 -5.68 5.47
C GLY A 19 0.60 -6.77 5.09
N LYS A 20 -0.01 -6.76 3.88
CA LYS A 20 -0.92 -7.83 3.41
C LYS A 20 -0.33 -9.22 3.57
N SER A 21 0.87 -9.42 3.05
CA SER A 21 1.58 -10.71 3.13
C SER A 21 1.92 -11.12 4.57
N PHE A 22 2.16 -10.14 5.45
CA PHE A 22 2.36 -10.40 6.88
C PHE A 22 1.05 -10.86 7.53
N TYR A 23 -0.04 -10.18 7.25
CA TYR A 23 -1.37 -10.54 7.73
C TYR A 23 -1.74 -11.99 7.35
N ILE A 24 -1.58 -12.36 6.07
CA ILE A 24 -1.91 -13.71 5.59
C ILE A 24 -1.09 -14.79 6.32
N ARG A 25 0.22 -14.55 6.53
CA ARG A 25 1.08 -15.48 7.27
C ARG A 25 0.69 -15.60 8.74
N GLN A 26 0.29 -14.50 9.38
CA GLN A 26 -0.17 -14.50 10.76
C GLN A 26 -1.48 -15.26 10.92
N GLU A 27 -2.43 -15.08 9.99
CA GLU A 27 -3.70 -15.81 10.02
C GLU A 27 -3.50 -17.32 9.84
N ALA A 28 -2.62 -17.73 8.91
CA ALA A 28 -2.30 -19.14 8.75
C ALA A 28 -1.67 -19.73 10.01
N LYS A 29 -0.71 -19.01 10.63
CA LYS A 29 -0.05 -19.43 11.88
C LYS A 29 -1.02 -19.51 13.05
N LYS A 30 -1.91 -18.52 13.20
CA LYS A 30 -2.92 -18.45 14.26
C LYS A 30 -3.88 -19.66 14.20
N ASN A 31 -4.17 -20.15 13.02
CA ASN A 31 -5.06 -21.29 12.79
C ASN A 31 -4.31 -22.62 12.67
N ASN A 32 -3.02 -22.67 13.01
CA ASN A 32 -2.16 -23.85 12.88
C ASN A 32 -2.27 -24.55 11.51
N ALA A 33 -2.47 -23.78 10.46
CA ALA A 33 -2.66 -24.28 9.11
C ALA A 33 -1.35 -24.17 8.30
N LYS A 34 -1.16 -25.12 7.39
CA LYS A 34 -0.10 -25.03 6.39
C LYS A 34 -0.36 -23.85 5.45
N LEU A 35 0.69 -23.25 4.91
CA LEU A 35 0.60 -22.15 3.96
C LEU A 35 1.17 -22.55 2.62
N PHE A 36 0.35 -22.58 1.60
CA PHE A 36 0.76 -22.71 0.21
C PHE A 36 0.67 -21.34 -0.47
N ARG A 37 1.77 -20.88 -1.09
CA ARG A 37 1.84 -19.58 -1.77
C ARG A 37 2.02 -19.78 -3.27
N TRP A 38 1.17 -19.14 -4.06
CA TRP A 38 1.31 -19.01 -5.49
C TRP A 38 1.54 -17.56 -5.88
N ASN A 39 2.65 -17.28 -6.58
CA ASN A 39 2.95 -15.94 -7.06
C ASN A 39 2.52 -15.78 -8.52
N VAL A 40 1.45 -15.03 -8.75
CA VAL A 40 0.88 -14.80 -10.07
C VAL A 40 1.85 -14.12 -11.04
N ARG A 41 2.80 -13.34 -10.53
CA ARG A 41 3.78 -12.67 -11.41
C ARG A 41 4.67 -13.63 -12.19
N ILE A 42 4.85 -14.86 -11.70
CA ILE A 42 5.62 -15.92 -12.37
C ILE A 42 4.76 -16.57 -13.46
N ASP A 43 3.48 -16.79 -13.19
CA ASP A 43 2.54 -17.43 -14.13
C ASP A 43 1.15 -16.79 -14.05
N ARG A 44 0.96 -15.70 -14.83
CA ARG A 44 -0.31 -14.93 -14.88
C ARG A 44 -1.47 -15.71 -15.49
N SER A 45 -1.16 -16.68 -16.35
CA SER A 45 -2.15 -17.51 -17.05
C SER A 45 -2.52 -18.77 -16.28
N LEU A 46 -1.83 -19.04 -15.18
CA LEU A 46 -1.94 -20.27 -14.40
C LEU A 46 -1.77 -21.53 -15.26
N ARG A 47 -0.91 -21.52 -16.28
CA ARG A 47 -0.70 -22.69 -17.13
C ARG A 47 -0.07 -23.84 -16.37
N GLU A 48 1.00 -23.53 -15.63
CA GLU A 48 1.71 -24.51 -14.77
C GLU A 48 1.01 -24.71 -13.43
N GLY A 49 0.38 -23.66 -12.92
CA GLY A 49 -0.24 -23.66 -11.60
C GLY A 49 -1.61 -24.34 -11.52
N ARG A 50 -2.30 -24.59 -12.64
CA ARG A 50 -3.67 -25.11 -12.62
C ARG A 50 -3.81 -26.43 -11.86
N GLU A 51 -2.96 -27.38 -12.17
CA GLU A 51 -3.02 -28.71 -11.58
C GLU A 51 -2.61 -28.70 -10.12
N ILE A 52 -1.56 -27.97 -9.80
CA ILE A 52 -1.07 -27.79 -8.43
C ILE A 52 -2.14 -27.13 -7.56
N LEU A 53 -2.71 -26.01 -8.01
CA LEU A 53 -3.77 -25.31 -7.28
C LEU A 53 -5.00 -26.19 -7.09
N HIS A 54 -5.38 -26.94 -8.12
CA HIS A 54 -6.52 -27.87 -8.06
C HIS A 54 -6.31 -28.99 -7.03
N GLN A 55 -5.08 -29.46 -6.86
CA GLN A 55 -4.73 -30.44 -5.82
C GLN A 55 -4.73 -29.78 -4.44
N GLN A 56 -4.13 -28.62 -4.29
CA GLN A 56 -4.03 -27.91 -3.01
C GLN A 56 -5.41 -27.55 -2.43
N VAL A 57 -6.34 -27.07 -3.26
CA VAL A 57 -7.68 -26.70 -2.77
C VAL A 57 -8.56 -27.89 -2.36
N ARG A 58 -8.13 -29.12 -2.66
CA ARG A 58 -8.79 -30.37 -2.22
C ARG A 58 -8.16 -30.98 -0.97
N SER A 59 -7.21 -30.29 -0.35
CA SER A 59 -6.58 -30.77 0.87
C SER A 59 -7.61 -31.10 1.94
N LYS A 60 -7.39 -32.22 2.65
CA LYS A 60 -8.16 -32.59 3.83
C LYS A 60 -7.61 -31.97 5.11
N GLU A 61 -6.34 -31.54 5.09
CA GLU A 61 -5.68 -30.85 6.18
C GLU A 61 -5.94 -29.34 6.13
N PRO A 62 -5.90 -28.64 7.29
CA PRO A 62 -6.02 -27.20 7.33
C PRO A 62 -4.94 -26.53 6.47
N LEU A 63 -5.35 -25.82 5.41
CA LEU A 63 -4.45 -25.21 4.44
C LEU A 63 -4.92 -23.82 4.05
N TYR A 64 -4.01 -22.86 4.09
CA TYR A 64 -4.18 -21.54 3.51
C TYR A 64 -3.55 -21.52 2.12
N VAL A 65 -4.36 -21.30 1.10
CA VAL A 65 -3.91 -21.12 -0.29
C VAL A 65 -3.83 -19.63 -0.56
N TRP A 66 -2.61 -19.10 -0.57
CA TRP A 66 -2.34 -17.70 -0.80
C TRP A 66 -1.97 -17.44 -2.26
N ILE A 67 -2.81 -16.69 -2.97
CA ILE A 67 -2.60 -16.25 -4.35
C ILE A 67 -2.16 -14.80 -4.31
N GLU A 68 -0.84 -14.58 -4.47
CA GLU A 68 -0.23 -13.27 -4.42
C GLU A 68 -0.30 -12.56 -5.77
N GLY A 69 -0.82 -11.33 -5.78
CA GLY A 69 -1.00 -10.53 -6.98
C GLY A 69 -2.12 -11.03 -7.88
N ALA A 70 -3.24 -11.48 -7.28
CA ALA A 70 -4.37 -12.04 -8.02
C ALA A 70 -5.00 -11.05 -9.02
N ASP A 71 -4.81 -9.75 -8.83
CA ASP A 71 -5.19 -8.68 -9.76
C ASP A 71 -4.37 -8.65 -11.06
N ASP A 72 -3.26 -9.38 -11.13
CA ASP A 72 -2.44 -9.53 -12.33
C ASP A 72 -2.82 -10.76 -13.19
N LEU A 73 -3.83 -11.56 -12.77
CA LEU A 73 -4.32 -12.72 -13.50
C LEU A 73 -5.00 -12.36 -14.83
N THR A 74 -4.75 -13.16 -15.87
CA THR A 74 -5.51 -13.06 -17.14
C THR A 74 -6.98 -13.42 -16.92
N GLN A 75 -7.86 -13.00 -17.84
CA GLN A 75 -9.30 -13.31 -17.74
C GLN A 75 -9.58 -14.82 -17.71
N GLU A 76 -8.83 -15.61 -18.50
CA GLU A 76 -8.93 -17.06 -18.51
C GLU A 76 -8.52 -17.68 -17.16
N ALA A 77 -7.44 -17.18 -16.57
CA ALA A 77 -6.98 -17.60 -15.26
C ALA A 77 -7.97 -17.22 -14.16
N GLN A 78 -8.63 -16.08 -14.29
CA GLN A 78 -9.70 -15.67 -13.38
C GLN A 78 -10.93 -16.59 -13.49
N ALA A 79 -11.29 -17.04 -14.69
CA ALA A 79 -12.37 -18.01 -14.86
C ALA A 79 -12.06 -19.36 -14.20
N PHE A 80 -10.79 -19.77 -14.26
CA PHE A 80 -10.32 -20.98 -13.55
C PHE A 80 -10.31 -20.75 -12.03
N LEU A 81 -9.80 -19.62 -11.54
CA LEU A 81 -9.80 -19.28 -10.12
C LEU A 81 -11.20 -19.27 -9.54
N ARG A 82 -12.19 -18.70 -10.25
CA ARG A 82 -13.60 -18.76 -9.85
C ARG A 82 -14.02 -20.19 -9.53
N ARG A 83 -13.71 -21.16 -10.43
CA ARG A 83 -14.07 -22.58 -10.26
C ARG A 83 -13.38 -23.17 -9.02
N ILE A 84 -12.11 -22.83 -8.79
CA ILE A 84 -11.37 -23.26 -7.61
C ILE A 84 -12.04 -22.78 -6.31
N LEU A 85 -12.44 -21.52 -6.25
CA LEU A 85 -13.09 -20.92 -5.08
C LEU A 85 -14.46 -21.59 -4.78
N GLU A 86 -15.15 -22.11 -5.81
CA GLU A 86 -16.41 -22.84 -5.66
C GLU A 86 -16.21 -24.28 -5.16
N THR A 87 -15.11 -24.92 -5.55
CA THR A 87 -14.88 -26.36 -5.33
C THR A 87 -13.87 -26.67 -4.23
N SER A 88 -13.38 -25.63 -3.52
CA SER A 88 -12.41 -25.82 -2.44
C SER A 88 -13.01 -26.59 -1.25
N SER A 89 -12.17 -27.44 -0.66
CA SER A 89 -12.51 -28.20 0.55
C SER A 89 -12.84 -27.26 1.73
N PRO A 90 -13.73 -27.65 2.64
CA PRO A 90 -14.01 -26.87 3.86
C PRO A 90 -12.78 -26.62 4.75
N SER A 91 -11.77 -27.48 4.67
CA SER A 91 -10.49 -27.34 5.40
C SER A 91 -9.54 -26.31 4.76
N VAL A 92 -9.83 -25.87 3.54
CA VAL A 92 -8.98 -24.91 2.80
C VAL A 92 -9.54 -23.51 2.90
N THR A 93 -8.65 -22.56 3.21
CA THR A 93 -8.93 -21.12 3.20
C THR A 93 -8.16 -20.47 2.06
N SER A 94 -8.87 -19.86 1.11
CA SER A 94 -8.25 -19.15 0.00
C SER A 94 -8.04 -17.67 0.35
N MET A 95 -6.81 -17.18 0.19
CA MET A 95 -6.41 -15.79 0.43
C MET A 95 -5.93 -15.15 -0.87
N LEU A 96 -6.74 -14.28 -1.45
CA LEU A 96 -6.37 -13.51 -2.65
C LEU A 96 -5.74 -12.19 -2.22
N GLU A 97 -4.45 -12.01 -2.46
CA GLU A 97 -3.77 -10.74 -2.22
C GLU A 97 -3.82 -9.89 -3.48
N VAL A 98 -4.34 -8.67 -3.33
CA VAL A 98 -4.50 -7.71 -4.44
C VAL A 98 -4.09 -6.29 -4.04
N ARG A 99 -3.74 -5.49 -5.02
CA ARG A 99 -3.61 -4.03 -4.89
C ARG A 99 -4.84 -3.35 -5.43
N GLU A 100 -5.34 -3.84 -6.55
CA GLU A 100 -6.40 -3.23 -7.37
C GLU A 100 -7.59 -4.20 -7.50
N PRO A 101 -8.48 -4.26 -6.47
CA PRO A 101 -9.61 -5.20 -6.46
C PRO A 101 -10.50 -5.13 -7.70
N TRP A 102 -10.62 -3.95 -8.31
CA TRP A 102 -11.46 -3.73 -9.51
C TRP A 102 -10.96 -4.45 -10.77
N LYS A 103 -9.72 -4.95 -10.78
CA LYS A 103 -9.19 -5.79 -11.87
C LYS A 103 -9.70 -7.22 -11.82
N LEU A 104 -10.26 -7.63 -10.68
CA LEU A 104 -10.88 -8.94 -10.56
C LEU A 104 -12.33 -8.92 -11.07
N SER A 105 -12.71 -9.99 -11.73
CA SER A 105 -14.06 -10.15 -12.25
C SER A 105 -15.11 -10.19 -11.12
N PRO A 106 -16.32 -9.64 -11.32
CA PRO A 106 -17.38 -9.64 -10.33
C PRO A 106 -17.72 -11.02 -9.74
N PRO A 107 -17.67 -12.14 -10.51
CA PRO A 107 -17.88 -13.47 -9.97
C PRO A 107 -16.86 -13.90 -8.91
N ILE A 108 -15.60 -13.42 -8.97
CA ILE A 108 -14.60 -13.69 -7.92
C ILE A 108 -14.89 -12.83 -6.69
N LEU A 109 -15.15 -11.53 -6.90
CA LEU A 109 -15.44 -10.59 -5.82
C LEU A 109 -16.64 -11.04 -4.97
N SER A 110 -17.70 -11.54 -5.61
CA SER A 110 -18.89 -12.02 -4.90
C SER A 110 -18.66 -13.27 -4.02
N ARG A 111 -17.59 -14.02 -4.27
CA ARG A 111 -17.22 -15.24 -3.54
C ARG A 111 -16.25 -14.99 -2.40
N CYS A 112 -15.62 -13.83 -2.38
CA CYS A 112 -14.63 -13.48 -1.38
C CYS A 112 -15.21 -12.53 -0.32
N ILE A 113 -14.74 -12.69 0.91
CA ILE A 113 -14.94 -11.70 1.98
C ILE A 113 -13.84 -10.66 1.86
N PRO A 114 -14.18 -9.37 1.64
CA PRO A 114 -13.17 -8.33 1.51
C PRO A 114 -12.52 -8.01 2.86
N ILE A 115 -11.20 -7.94 2.88
CA ILE A 115 -10.38 -7.46 4.00
C ILE A 115 -9.50 -6.34 3.47
N SER A 116 -9.76 -5.12 3.92
CA SER A 116 -8.92 -3.97 3.57
C SER A 116 -7.89 -3.73 4.66
N ILE A 117 -6.62 -3.73 4.29
CA ILE A 117 -5.52 -3.43 5.20
C ILE A 117 -5.06 -2.01 4.95
N ASN A 118 -5.53 -1.12 5.79
CA ASN A 118 -5.18 0.31 5.78
C ASN A 118 -4.41 0.62 7.06
N TYR A 119 -3.10 0.75 6.96
CA TYR A 119 -2.31 1.31 8.05
C TYR A 119 -2.05 2.79 7.75
N LYS A 120 -2.21 3.65 8.75
CA LYS A 120 -1.82 5.07 8.67
C LYS A 120 -0.35 5.25 8.29
N HIS A 121 0.48 4.24 8.64
CA HIS A 121 1.88 4.15 8.23
C HIS A 121 2.18 2.71 7.80
N SER A 122 2.67 2.51 6.59
CA SER A 122 3.03 1.18 6.12
C SER A 122 4.17 0.61 6.99
N PHE A 123 4.12 -0.68 7.28
CA PHE A 123 5.20 -1.38 8.01
C PHE A 123 6.58 -1.15 7.35
N ARG A 124 6.61 -1.09 6.03
CA ARG A 124 7.81 -0.80 5.26
C ARG A 124 8.33 0.61 5.52
N PHE A 125 7.43 1.58 5.60
CA PHE A 125 7.77 2.97 5.93
C PHE A 125 8.34 3.07 7.35
N GLN A 126 7.69 2.46 8.34
CA GLN A 126 8.20 2.42 9.72
C GLN A 126 9.55 1.74 9.82
N LYS A 127 9.74 0.60 9.12
CA LYS A 127 11.02 -0.11 9.06
C LYS A 127 12.11 0.73 8.39
N ASN A 128 11.77 1.42 7.31
CA ASN A 128 12.71 2.29 6.60
C ASN A 128 13.13 3.49 7.48
N ILE A 129 12.17 4.12 8.17
CA ILE A 129 12.46 5.18 9.15
C ILE A 129 13.35 4.65 10.28
N ALA A 130 13.03 3.51 10.87
CA ALA A 130 13.83 2.91 11.94
C ALA A 130 15.26 2.57 11.45
N THR A 131 15.39 2.09 10.22
CA THR A 131 16.70 1.81 9.61
C THR A 131 17.46 3.11 9.32
N ALA A 132 16.79 4.11 8.78
CA ALA A 132 17.40 5.42 8.49
C ALA A 132 17.86 6.13 9.77
N ASN A 133 17.08 6.04 10.86
CA ASN A 133 17.48 6.56 12.17
C ASN A 133 18.71 5.81 12.72
N LYS A 134 18.74 4.45 12.62
CA LYS A 134 19.92 3.65 13.03
C LYS A 134 21.17 3.99 12.24
N CYS A 135 21.02 4.33 10.97
CA CYS A 135 22.10 4.73 10.08
C CYS A 135 22.45 6.23 10.18
N SER A 136 21.79 6.98 11.10
CA SER A 136 21.93 8.44 11.23
C SER A 136 21.66 9.21 9.92
N LEU A 137 20.85 8.61 9.03
CA LEU A 137 20.44 9.21 7.76
C LEU A 137 19.29 10.20 7.92
N ILE A 138 18.51 10.06 9.00
CA ILE A 138 17.47 11.00 9.41
C ILE A 138 17.92 11.62 10.72
N THR A 139 18.44 12.81 10.66
CA THR A 139 18.56 13.66 11.82
C THR A 139 17.17 14.21 12.09
N GLY A 140 16.61 13.86 13.25
CA GLY A 140 15.25 14.26 13.63
C GLY A 140 15.11 15.76 13.93
N THR A 141 15.47 16.59 12.99
CA THR A 141 15.14 18.01 13.00
C THR A 141 13.74 18.15 12.42
N HIS A 142 12.73 17.95 13.29
CA HIS A 142 11.48 18.65 13.04
C HIS A 142 11.82 20.12 12.90
N TYR A 143 11.57 20.68 11.74
CA TYR A 143 11.80 22.08 11.48
C TYR A 143 10.84 22.90 12.34
N ASN A 144 11.26 23.23 13.57
CA ASN A 144 10.44 23.96 14.54
C ASN A 144 10.30 25.46 14.22
N ASN A 145 11.10 25.99 13.27
CA ASN A 145 11.07 27.39 12.86
C ASN A 145 10.58 27.56 11.41
N VAL A 146 9.36 27.06 11.15
CA VAL A 146 8.77 27.13 9.81
C VAL A 146 8.25 28.52 9.47
N SER A 147 7.95 29.37 10.50
CA SER A 147 7.27 30.65 10.33
C SER A 147 8.10 31.73 9.60
N ASP A 148 9.43 31.67 9.68
CA ASP A 148 10.29 32.76 9.20
C ASP A 148 11.27 32.39 8.10
N LEU A 149 10.96 31.28 7.37
CA LEU A 149 11.79 30.85 6.25
C LEU A 149 11.79 31.87 5.11
N THR A 150 13.00 32.23 4.69
CA THR A 150 13.24 33.09 3.53
C THR A 150 13.79 32.32 2.34
N LEU A 151 13.77 32.88 1.16
CA LEU A 151 14.38 32.29 -0.03
C LEU A 151 15.90 32.05 0.13
N ARG A 152 16.57 32.83 0.98
CA ARG A 152 18.02 32.64 1.26
C ARG A 152 18.30 31.38 2.03
N ASP A 153 17.38 30.93 2.89
CA ASP A 153 17.53 29.77 3.72
C ASP A 153 17.49 28.47 2.92
N ILE A 154 16.87 28.47 1.73
CA ILE A 154 16.74 27.29 0.86
C ILE A 154 18.11 26.71 0.50
N ILE A 155 19.09 27.57 0.22
CA ILE A 155 20.45 27.12 -0.14
C ILE A 155 21.08 26.38 1.05
N GLN A 156 20.91 26.92 2.25
CA GLN A 156 21.45 26.30 3.46
C GLN A 156 20.73 25.00 3.79
N LEU A 157 19.40 24.99 3.67
CA LEU A 157 18.59 23.79 3.86
C LEU A 157 19.01 22.64 2.94
N ARG A 158 19.24 22.97 1.67
CA ARG A 158 19.72 22.00 0.68
C ARG A 158 21.12 21.49 0.99
N LYS A 159 22.04 22.37 1.43
CA LYS A 159 23.39 21.98 1.84
C LYS A 159 23.40 21.07 3.07
N ASN A 160 22.45 21.29 3.99
CA ASN A 160 22.30 20.48 5.21
C ASN A 160 21.59 19.14 4.96
N GLY A 161 21.20 18.82 3.71
CA GLY A 161 20.55 17.56 3.36
C GLY A 161 19.09 17.44 3.84
N ASN A 162 18.41 18.57 4.13
CA ASN A 162 17.00 18.56 4.52
C ASN A 162 16.11 18.08 3.37
N ASP A 163 15.01 17.38 3.69
CA ASP A 163 14.03 17.01 2.69
C ASP A 163 13.06 18.15 2.39
N PRO A 164 13.01 18.66 1.15
CA PRO A 164 12.11 19.75 0.77
C PRO A 164 10.64 19.37 0.91
N ILE A 165 10.28 18.10 0.81
CA ILE A 165 8.91 17.60 0.95
C ILE A 165 8.45 17.73 2.41
N GLU A 166 9.28 17.32 3.36
CA GLU A 166 8.99 17.48 4.80
C GLU A 166 8.80 18.96 5.17
N ILE A 167 9.62 19.85 4.61
CA ILE A 167 9.51 21.31 4.85
C ILE A 167 8.18 21.82 4.28
N ILE A 168 7.79 21.41 3.06
CA ILE A 168 6.52 21.81 2.45
C ILE A 168 5.34 21.33 3.31
N TYR A 169 5.36 20.09 3.79
CA TYR A 169 4.31 19.57 4.67
C TYR A 169 4.24 20.33 6.00
N SER A 170 5.38 20.64 6.61
CA SER A 170 5.45 21.44 7.84
C SER A 170 4.88 22.85 7.63
N LEU A 171 5.23 23.51 6.52
CA LEU A 171 4.66 24.80 6.12
C LEU A 171 3.15 24.71 5.88
N ALA A 172 2.69 23.71 5.13
CA ALA A 172 1.28 23.51 4.84
C ALA A 172 0.44 23.27 6.11
N ASN A 173 0.97 22.49 7.04
CA ASN A 173 0.34 22.30 8.36
C ASN A 173 0.29 23.58 9.19
N HIS A 174 1.37 24.37 9.18
CA HIS A 174 1.42 25.64 9.92
C HIS A 174 0.42 26.66 9.37
N TYR A 175 0.23 26.72 8.05
CA TYR A 175 -0.68 27.64 7.37
C TYR A 175 -2.03 27.04 6.98
N ASN A 176 -2.44 25.91 7.59
CA ASN A 176 -3.74 25.26 7.43
C ASN A 176 -4.11 24.88 5.99
N TRP A 177 -3.22 24.18 5.29
CA TRP A 177 -3.50 23.59 3.97
C TRP A 177 -4.40 24.41 3.07
N ASP A 178 -3.83 25.38 2.37
CA ASP A 178 -4.54 26.23 1.42
C ASP A 178 -4.48 25.69 -0.02
N TYR A 179 -5.11 26.41 -0.94
CA TYR A 179 -5.10 26.08 -2.36
C TYR A 179 -3.67 25.97 -2.92
N ASN A 180 -2.76 26.87 -2.49
CA ASN A 180 -1.39 26.88 -3.02
C ASN A 180 -0.58 25.67 -2.54
N SER A 181 -0.73 25.25 -1.29
CA SER A 181 -0.08 24.05 -0.77
C SER A 181 -0.55 22.79 -1.52
N THR A 182 -1.85 22.70 -1.80
CA THR A 182 -2.43 21.57 -2.55
C THR A 182 -1.91 21.53 -3.99
N GLU A 183 -1.83 22.68 -4.68
CA GLU A 183 -1.29 22.76 -6.04
C GLU A 183 0.21 22.42 -6.11
N ILE A 184 0.97 22.80 -5.10
CA ILE A 184 2.39 22.47 -4.98
C ILE A 184 2.60 20.97 -4.86
N VAL A 185 1.83 20.30 -4.00
CA VAL A 185 1.89 18.85 -3.83
C VAL A 185 1.50 18.12 -5.11
N LYS A 186 0.45 18.57 -5.81
CA LYS A 186 0.08 18.03 -7.13
C LYS A 186 1.20 18.16 -8.16
N LYS A 187 1.85 19.32 -8.24
CA LYS A 187 2.98 19.55 -9.16
C LYS A 187 4.16 18.64 -8.83
N ILE A 188 4.48 18.44 -7.56
CA ILE A 188 5.52 17.49 -7.15
C ILE A 188 5.13 16.06 -7.58
N GLY A 189 3.88 15.66 -7.37
CA GLY A 189 3.37 14.36 -7.86
C GLY A 189 3.42 14.21 -9.39
N ALA A 190 3.35 15.32 -10.13
CA ALA A 190 3.52 15.37 -11.58
C ALA A 190 5.01 15.41 -12.04
N GLY A 191 5.97 15.31 -11.10
CA GLY A 191 7.40 15.24 -11.41
C GLY A 191 8.16 16.56 -11.39
N TYR A 192 7.53 17.63 -10.93
CA TYR A 192 8.25 18.90 -10.75
C TYR A 192 9.22 18.85 -9.56
N SER A 193 10.35 19.55 -9.66
CA SER A 193 11.38 19.57 -8.62
C SER A 193 10.82 20.08 -7.28
N PRO A 194 10.91 19.30 -6.19
CA PRO A 194 10.41 19.71 -4.87
C PRO A 194 11.10 20.99 -4.35
N TRP A 195 12.38 21.18 -4.63
CA TRP A 195 13.12 22.40 -4.25
C TRP A 195 12.59 23.67 -4.92
N ILE A 196 12.23 23.58 -6.20
CA ILE A 196 11.62 24.71 -6.94
C ILE A 196 10.23 25.00 -6.36
N GLN A 197 9.45 23.95 -6.08
CA GLN A 197 8.11 24.11 -5.49
C GLN A 197 8.17 24.69 -4.07
N LEU A 198 9.14 24.28 -3.26
CA LEU A 198 9.39 24.88 -1.94
C LEU A 198 9.75 26.37 -2.07
N SER A 199 10.63 26.73 -2.99
CA SER A 199 11.01 28.14 -3.24
C SER A 199 9.79 28.98 -3.60
N TYR A 200 8.95 28.48 -4.50
CA TYR A 200 7.70 29.13 -4.89
C TYR A 200 6.75 29.29 -3.70
N TYR A 201 6.60 28.26 -2.88
CA TYR A 201 5.70 28.30 -1.72
C TYR A 201 6.13 29.34 -0.69
N ILE A 202 7.42 29.39 -0.36
CA ILE A 202 7.97 30.40 0.55
C ILE A 202 7.75 31.82 -0.03
N ALA A 203 7.94 32.02 -1.33
CA ALA A 203 7.67 33.30 -1.96
C ALA A 203 6.19 33.72 -1.86
N VAL A 204 5.27 32.77 -2.02
CA VAL A 204 3.82 33.05 -1.87
C VAL A 204 3.48 33.42 -0.43
N ILE A 205 4.01 32.68 0.56
CA ILE A 205 3.79 32.98 1.97
C ILE A 205 4.32 34.36 2.36
N ASN A 206 5.53 34.69 1.97
CA ASN A 206 6.13 35.97 2.30
C ASN A 206 5.37 37.17 1.69
N ARG A 207 4.89 37.05 0.45
CA ARG A 207 4.02 38.09 -0.17
C ARG A 207 2.70 38.31 0.57
N ARG A 208 2.19 37.30 1.25
CA ARG A 208 0.97 37.43 2.08
C ARG A 208 1.25 38.17 3.38
N LYS A 209 2.40 37.90 4.01
CA LYS A 209 2.83 38.58 5.21
C LYS A 209 3.02 40.08 4.95
N ASP A 210 3.63 40.43 3.81
CA ASP A 210 3.85 41.84 3.40
C ASP A 210 2.56 42.62 3.13
N LYS A 211 1.44 41.92 2.87
CA LYS A 211 0.13 42.57 2.64
C LYS A 211 -0.71 42.71 3.91
N THR A 212 -0.32 42.05 4.99
CA THR A 212 -1.03 42.06 6.28
C THR A 212 -0.37 42.99 7.31
N ASN A 213 0.84 43.50 7.01
CA ASN A 213 1.52 44.55 7.74
C ASN A 213 1.34 45.89 7.00
#